data_597f78b8d7fcb0329e9261f1117ebeae
#
_entry.id   597f78b8d7fcb0329e9261f1117ebeae
#
_cell.length_a   1.000
_cell.length_b   1.000
_cell.length_c   1.000
_cell.angle_alpha   90.00
_cell.angle_beta   90.00
_cell.angle_gamma   90.00
#
_symmetry.space_group_name_H-M   'P 1'
#
loop_
_entity.id
_entity.type
_entity.pdbx_description
1 polymer ?
#
loop_
_entity_poly.entity_id
_entity_poly.type
_entity_poly.pdbx_seq_one_letter_code
_entity_poly.pdbx_strand_id
1 'polypeptide(L)'
;VGDSNSLLSRIKGGDALPKKTGGVSSLDTQLGSLKNNVKINKYESAESVNNWWRKQGYNQPPYTPKTVVQEIKLLEDTKFVRVYDGVESGLYGGWVMRAEDIRGLTPLQIQEKFALPQLPKYIGEVTLNKGSVIRAGEVNPLFGSKGGGFQFDMMQQRIGEFKEIGKIIEWSGK
;
A
#
# COMPACT_ATOMS: atom_id res chain seq x y z
N VAL A 1 8.81 22.33 1.50
CA VAL A 1 8.91 22.25 0.07
C VAL A 1 7.75 22.99 -0.56
N GLY A 2 7.99 24.22 -1.02
CA GLY A 2 6.95 25.12 -1.51
C GLY A 2 6.18 24.55 -2.70
N ASP A 3 6.89 24.05 -3.68
CA ASP A 3 6.27 23.52 -4.89
C ASP A 3 5.44 22.28 -4.59
N SER A 4 5.96 21.41 -3.74
CA SER A 4 5.22 20.21 -3.33
C SER A 4 3.96 20.58 -2.57
N ASN A 5 4.03 21.55 -1.69
CA ASN A 5 2.87 22.00 -0.92
C ASN A 5 1.81 22.62 -1.84
N SER A 6 2.25 23.42 -2.80
CA SER A 6 1.35 24.02 -3.77
C SER A 6 0.66 22.97 -4.61
N LEU A 7 1.41 21.98 -5.09
CA LEU A 7 0.85 20.88 -5.87
C LEU A 7 -0.08 20.02 -5.03
N LEU A 8 0.28 19.71 -3.80
CA LEU A 8 -0.55 18.94 -2.90
C LEU A 8 -1.86 19.65 -2.58
N SER A 9 -1.80 20.97 -2.42
CA SER A 9 -3.00 21.78 -2.23
C SER A 9 -3.96 21.63 -3.42
N ARG A 10 -3.42 21.60 -4.63
CA ARG A 10 -4.21 21.46 -5.85
C ARG A 10 -4.82 20.08 -5.99
N ILE A 11 -4.09 19.03 -5.63
CA ILE A 11 -4.61 17.66 -5.77
C ILE A 11 -5.57 17.25 -4.66
N LYS A 12 -5.59 17.93 -3.53
CA LYS A 12 -6.55 17.66 -2.46
C LYS A 12 -8.00 17.76 -2.92
N GLY A 13 -8.26 18.60 -3.87
CA GLY A 13 -9.60 18.75 -4.43
C GLY A 13 -9.84 17.85 -5.63
N GLY A 14 -8.94 16.95 -5.97
CA GLY A 14 -9.03 16.15 -7.17
C GLY A 14 -8.57 16.88 -8.42
N ASP A 15 -7.84 17.98 -8.26
CA ASP A 15 -7.34 18.78 -9.35
C ASP A 15 -6.15 18.15 -10.06
N ALA A 16 -5.39 18.96 -10.79
CA ALA A 16 -4.28 18.50 -11.61
C ALA A 16 -3.27 17.65 -10.82
N LEU A 17 -2.75 16.65 -11.47
CA LEU A 17 -1.69 15.81 -10.90
C LEU A 17 -0.40 16.62 -10.76
N PRO A 18 0.35 16.40 -9.66
CA PRO A 18 1.67 16.99 -9.53
C PRO A 18 2.59 16.40 -10.59
N LYS A 19 3.52 17.21 -11.08
CA LYS A 19 4.37 16.80 -12.20
C LYS A 19 5.83 16.53 -11.84
N LYS A 20 6.31 17.02 -10.74
CA LYS A 20 7.73 16.99 -10.42
C LYS A 20 8.06 16.71 -8.97
N THR A 21 7.24 15.92 -8.32
CA THR A 21 7.55 15.45 -6.97
C THR A 21 8.01 14.01 -7.04
N GLY A 22 8.66 13.52 -6.01
CA GLY A 22 9.05 12.13 -5.94
C GLY A 22 7.86 11.18 -6.07
N GLY A 23 6.66 11.62 -5.66
CA GLY A 23 5.46 10.81 -5.77
C GLY A 23 4.83 10.78 -7.15
N VAL A 24 5.08 11.78 -7.97
CA VAL A 24 4.44 11.89 -9.29
C VAL A 24 4.89 10.82 -10.25
N SER A 25 6.19 10.58 -10.30
CA SER A 25 6.75 9.60 -11.22
C SER A 25 6.28 8.17 -10.91
N SER A 26 5.76 7.94 -9.71
CA SER A 26 5.33 6.63 -9.27
C SER A 26 3.82 6.45 -9.23
N LEU A 27 3.03 7.45 -9.64
CA LEU A 27 1.57 7.33 -9.58
C LEU A 27 1.06 6.12 -10.36
N ASP A 28 1.47 5.98 -11.61
CA ASP A 28 1.11 4.82 -12.41
C ASP A 28 1.75 3.55 -11.88
N THR A 29 2.98 3.64 -11.41
CA THR A 29 3.72 2.51 -10.88
C THR A 29 3.09 1.99 -9.58
N GLN A 30 2.56 2.89 -8.74
CA GLN A 30 1.86 2.49 -7.53
C GLN A 30 0.69 1.57 -7.85
N LEU A 31 -0.02 1.87 -8.90
CA LEU A 31 -1.19 1.09 -9.31
C LEU A 31 -0.81 -0.11 -10.16
N GLY A 32 0.21 0.03 -10.99
CA GLY A 32 0.68 -1.05 -11.86
C GLY A 32 -0.45 -1.64 -12.70
N SER A 33 -0.64 -2.93 -12.61
CA SER A 33 -1.68 -3.64 -13.35
C SER A 33 -3.10 -3.20 -12.97
N LEU A 34 -3.28 -2.55 -11.82
CA LEU A 34 -4.60 -2.08 -11.40
C LEU A 34 -5.03 -0.78 -12.07
N LYS A 35 -4.12 -0.10 -12.71
CA LYS A 35 -4.33 1.25 -13.24
C LYS A 35 -5.63 1.42 -14.02
N ASN A 36 -5.98 0.44 -14.85
CA ASN A 36 -7.17 0.52 -15.69
C ASN A 36 -8.44 -0.01 -15.02
N ASN A 37 -8.32 -0.54 -13.83
CA ASN A 37 -9.42 -1.18 -13.11
C ASN A 37 -9.80 -0.47 -11.83
N VAL A 38 -9.36 0.77 -11.68
CA VAL A 38 -9.69 1.59 -10.52
C VAL A 38 -10.10 2.99 -10.96
N LYS A 39 -10.89 3.63 -10.11
CA LYS A 39 -11.20 5.04 -10.23
C LYS A 39 -10.45 5.76 -9.13
N ILE A 40 -9.75 6.83 -9.45
CA ILE A 40 -9.08 7.65 -8.45
C ILE A 40 -10.08 8.64 -7.89
N ASN A 41 -10.38 8.52 -6.61
CA ASN A 41 -11.30 9.42 -5.91
C ASN A 41 -10.62 10.73 -5.57
N LYS A 42 -9.41 10.66 -5.03
CA LYS A 42 -8.65 11.85 -4.66
C LYS A 42 -7.18 11.50 -4.45
N TYR A 43 -6.37 12.53 -4.41
CA TYR A 43 -4.95 12.45 -4.05
C TYR A 43 -4.77 13.10 -2.68
N GLU A 44 -3.92 12.53 -1.86
CA GLU A 44 -3.60 13.05 -0.55
C GLU A 44 -2.09 13.09 -0.36
N SER A 45 -1.61 14.03 0.45
CA SER A 45 -0.20 14.03 0.83
C SER A 45 0.09 12.88 1.77
N ALA A 46 1.32 12.36 1.71
CA ALA A 46 1.77 11.37 2.68
C ALA A 46 1.64 11.91 4.11
N GLU A 47 1.96 13.18 4.32
CA GLU A 47 1.85 13.81 5.62
C GLU A 47 0.43 13.73 6.17
N SER A 48 -0.57 14.08 5.35
CA SER A 48 -1.97 14.02 5.76
C SER A 48 -2.39 12.61 6.15
N VAL A 49 -2.02 11.63 5.35
CA VAL A 49 -2.37 10.22 5.60
C VAL A 49 -1.61 9.67 6.81
N ASN A 50 -0.33 10.00 6.94
CA ASN A 50 0.46 9.59 8.09
C ASN A 50 -0.10 10.19 9.39
N ASN A 51 -0.57 11.43 9.35
CA ASN A 51 -1.22 12.05 10.50
C ASN A 51 -2.53 11.36 10.86
N TRP A 52 -3.29 10.95 9.85
CA TRP A 52 -4.50 10.17 10.08
C TRP A 52 -4.16 8.86 10.80
N TRP A 53 -3.13 8.16 10.35
CA TRP A 53 -2.68 6.92 10.99
C TRP A 53 -2.19 7.15 12.42
N ARG A 54 -1.49 8.26 12.65
CA ARG A 54 -1.04 8.61 14.01
C ARG A 54 -2.22 8.77 14.96
N LYS A 55 -3.29 9.36 14.48
CA LYS A 55 -4.53 9.52 15.25
C LYS A 55 -5.21 8.18 15.54
N GLN A 56 -4.94 7.16 14.71
CA GLN A 56 -5.43 5.81 14.94
C GLN A 56 -4.52 4.99 15.87
N GLY A 57 -3.44 5.59 16.36
CA GLY A 57 -2.50 4.91 17.25
C GLY A 57 -1.23 4.38 16.57
N TYR A 58 -1.05 4.60 15.26
CA TYR A 58 0.14 4.19 14.54
C TYR A 58 1.20 5.27 14.62
N ASN A 59 2.19 5.06 15.51
CA ASN A 59 3.24 6.04 15.74
C ASN A 59 4.29 6.09 14.63
N GLN A 60 4.41 5.00 13.85
CA GLN A 60 5.36 4.93 12.74
C GLN A 60 4.65 5.34 11.45
N PRO A 61 5.11 6.41 10.78
CA PRO A 61 4.45 6.88 9.57
C PRO A 61 4.61 5.88 8.43
N PRO A 62 3.51 5.33 7.91
CA PRO A 62 3.59 4.23 6.94
C PRO A 62 4.03 4.65 5.53
N TYR A 63 3.80 5.89 5.14
CA TYR A 63 4.10 6.36 3.79
C TYR A 63 5.30 7.28 3.76
N THR A 64 6.16 7.12 2.74
CA THR A 64 7.30 8.02 2.55
C THR A 64 6.80 9.44 2.29
N PRO A 65 7.47 10.47 2.85
CA PRO A 65 7.02 11.86 2.66
C PRO A 65 6.93 12.30 1.21
N LYS A 66 7.65 11.64 0.31
CA LYS A 66 7.67 11.99 -1.10
C LYS A 66 6.54 11.38 -1.92
N THR A 67 5.81 10.42 -1.36
CA THR A 67 4.73 9.79 -2.12
C THR A 67 3.48 10.66 -2.10
N VAL A 68 2.72 10.58 -3.19
CA VAL A 68 1.34 11.04 -3.21
C VAL A 68 0.49 9.80 -2.98
N VAL A 69 -0.37 9.83 -1.96
CA VAL A 69 -1.25 8.71 -1.66
C VAL A 69 -2.50 8.85 -2.51
N GLN A 70 -2.89 7.77 -3.18
CA GLN A 70 -4.06 7.74 -4.03
C GLN A 70 -5.19 7.00 -3.32
N GLU A 71 -6.32 7.67 -3.13
CA GLU A 71 -7.53 6.98 -2.69
C GLU A 71 -8.21 6.46 -3.95
N ILE A 72 -8.40 5.15 -4.03
CA ILE A 72 -8.93 4.50 -5.20
C ILE A 72 -10.18 3.69 -4.88
N LYS A 73 -11.06 3.60 -5.85
CA LYS A 73 -12.25 2.75 -5.81
C LYS A 73 -12.07 1.64 -6.83
N LEU A 74 -12.21 0.40 -6.37
CA LEU A 74 -12.08 -0.76 -7.26
C LEU A 74 -13.29 -0.85 -8.20
N LEU A 75 -13.03 -1.00 -9.49
CA LEU A 75 -14.09 -1.12 -10.51
C LEU A 75 -14.49 -2.57 -10.77
N GLU A 76 -13.74 -3.51 -10.20
CA GLU A 76 -14.04 -4.94 -10.25
C GLU A 76 -13.48 -5.63 -9.01
N ASP A 77 -13.92 -6.86 -8.76
CA ASP A 77 -13.36 -7.66 -7.67
C ASP A 77 -11.88 -7.86 -7.93
N THR A 78 -11.05 -7.62 -6.93
CA THR A 78 -9.60 -7.56 -7.08
C THR A 78 -8.91 -8.40 -6.02
N LYS A 79 -7.92 -9.18 -6.45
CA LYS A 79 -7.12 -10.01 -5.56
C LYS A 79 -5.81 -9.33 -5.21
N PHE A 80 -5.54 -9.29 -3.92
CA PHE A 80 -4.26 -8.87 -3.36
C PHE A 80 -3.67 -10.02 -2.58
N VAL A 81 -2.45 -9.84 -2.11
CA VAL A 81 -1.83 -10.76 -1.16
C VAL A 81 -1.45 -10.00 0.10
N ARG A 82 -1.36 -10.73 1.18
CA ARG A 82 -0.90 -10.23 2.47
C ARG A 82 0.12 -11.21 3.02
N VAL A 83 1.22 -10.68 3.56
CA VAL A 83 2.24 -11.50 4.21
C VAL A 83 2.23 -11.21 5.71
N TYR A 84 2.54 -12.22 6.51
CA TYR A 84 2.48 -12.11 7.96
C TYR A 84 3.39 -13.13 8.61
N ASP A 85 3.77 -12.87 9.88
CA ASP A 85 4.70 -13.76 10.58
C ASP A 85 3.99 -14.85 11.39
N GLY A 86 2.71 -14.69 11.67
CA GLY A 86 1.91 -15.66 12.39
C GLY A 86 1.99 -15.55 13.91
N VAL A 87 2.77 -14.58 14.43
CA VAL A 87 2.91 -14.33 15.87
C VAL A 87 2.45 -12.91 16.19
N GLU A 88 3.16 -11.90 15.65
CA GLU A 88 2.81 -10.50 15.86
C GLU A 88 1.78 -10.01 14.84
N SER A 89 1.70 -10.66 13.69
CA SER A 89 0.73 -10.37 12.66
C SER A 89 0.08 -11.64 12.17
N GLY A 90 -1.16 -11.54 11.72
CA GLY A 90 -1.94 -12.67 11.25
C GLY A 90 -2.52 -12.45 9.87
N LEU A 91 -3.29 -13.44 9.43
CA LEU A 91 -3.97 -13.41 8.14
C LEU A 91 -4.85 -12.17 7.99
N TYR A 92 -5.60 -11.84 9.03
CA TYR A 92 -6.54 -10.71 8.98
C TYR A 92 -5.80 -9.42 9.32
N GLY A 93 -5.75 -8.50 8.37
CA GLY A 93 -5.10 -7.22 8.56
C GLY A 93 -5.39 -6.28 7.39
N GLY A 94 -5.12 -5.01 7.59
CA GLY A 94 -5.51 -3.96 6.65
C GLY A 94 -4.46 -3.54 5.62
N TRP A 95 -3.32 -4.22 5.58
CA TRP A 95 -2.22 -3.89 4.67
C TRP A 95 -2.02 -5.03 3.68
N VAL A 96 -2.11 -4.70 2.41
CA VAL A 96 -1.96 -5.68 1.33
C VAL A 96 -1.05 -5.13 0.25
N MET A 97 -0.60 -6.00 -0.64
CA MET A 97 0.20 -5.64 -1.79
C MET A 97 -0.23 -6.48 -2.99
N ARG A 98 0.26 -6.09 -4.17
CA ARG A 98 0.02 -6.89 -5.37
C ARG A 98 0.93 -8.11 -5.36
N ALA A 99 0.43 -9.23 -5.83
CA ALA A 99 1.23 -10.46 -5.95
C ALA A 99 2.47 -10.24 -6.82
N GLU A 100 2.33 -9.46 -7.89
CA GLU A 100 3.45 -9.15 -8.81
C GLU A 100 4.60 -8.45 -8.12
N ASP A 101 4.35 -7.75 -7.03
CA ASP A 101 5.37 -6.97 -6.33
C ASP A 101 6.24 -7.81 -5.39
N ILE A 102 5.81 -9.02 -5.06
CA ILE A 102 6.58 -9.91 -4.20
C ILE A 102 6.99 -11.21 -4.88
N ARG A 103 6.52 -11.45 -6.10
CA ARG A 103 6.84 -12.66 -6.85
C ARG A 103 8.35 -12.76 -7.06
N GLY A 104 8.92 -13.91 -6.68
CA GLY A 104 10.35 -14.16 -6.84
C GLY A 104 11.23 -13.56 -5.76
N LEU A 105 10.68 -12.86 -4.78
CA LEU A 105 11.45 -12.29 -3.69
C LEU A 105 11.56 -13.27 -2.52
N THR A 106 12.70 -13.22 -1.82
CA THR A 106 12.87 -13.96 -0.56
C THR A 106 12.08 -13.26 0.55
N PRO A 107 11.78 -13.96 1.66
CA PRO A 107 11.15 -13.30 2.81
C PRO A 107 11.88 -12.06 3.29
N LEU A 108 13.22 -12.09 3.31
CA LEU A 108 14.02 -10.96 3.71
C LEU A 108 13.87 -9.78 2.75
N GLN A 109 13.83 -10.05 1.45
CA GLN A 109 13.61 -9.03 0.42
C GLN A 109 12.21 -8.40 0.54
N ILE A 110 11.21 -9.22 0.86
CA ILE A 110 9.84 -8.72 1.09
C ILE A 110 9.81 -7.83 2.32
N GLN A 111 10.43 -8.25 3.41
CA GLN A 111 10.54 -7.45 4.63
C GLN A 111 11.17 -6.10 4.34
N GLU A 112 12.26 -6.09 3.60
CA GLU A 112 12.99 -4.88 3.24
C GLU A 112 12.15 -3.93 2.38
N LYS A 113 11.48 -4.47 1.37
CA LYS A 113 10.68 -3.70 0.42
C LYS A 113 9.45 -3.06 1.06
N PHE A 114 8.80 -3.77 1.96
CA PHE A 114 7.57 -3.31 2.59
C PHE A 114 7.78 -2.83 4.02
N ALA A 115 9.03 -2.73 4.46
CA ALA A 115 9.41 -2.26 5.79
C ALA A 115 8.59 -2.94 6.88
N LEU A 116 8.56 -4.27 6.86
CA LEU A 116 7.82 -5.04 7.83
C LEU A 116 8.62 -5.15 9.13
N PRO A 117 7.98 -5.01 10.30
CA PRO A 117 8.67 -5.14 11.57
C PRO A 117 9.16 -6.55 11.85
N GLN A 118 8.52 -7.56 11.23
CA GLN A 118 8.88 -8.97 11.41
C GLN A 118 9.13 -9.63 10.06
N LEU A 119 9.99 -10.64 10.05
CA LEU A 119 10.23 -11.43 8.84
C LEU A 119 8.93 -12.17 8.48
N PRO A 120 8.41 -12.02 7.27
CA PRO A 120 7.18 -12.72 6.88
C PRO A 120 7.44 -14.22 6.75
N LYS A 121 6.49 -15.00 7.20
CA LYS A 121 6.54 -16.47 7.18
C LYS A 121 5.44 -17.06 6.32
N TYR A 122 4.27 -16.42 6.30
CA TYR A 122 3.08 -16.90 5.64
C TYR A 122 2.55 -15.89 4.65
N ILE A 123 1.75 -16.38 3.72
CA ILE A 123 1.08 -15.55 2.73
C ILE A 123 -0.41 -15.93 2.68
N GLY A 124 -1.25 -14.93 2.53
CA GLY A 124 -2.68 -15.10 2.32
C GLY A 124 -3.13 -14.33 1.11
N GLU A 125 -4.24 -14.76 0.53
CA GLU A 125 -4.93 -14.06 -0.54
C GLU A 125 -6.05 -13.22 0.04
N VAL A 126 -6.17 -11.98 -0.44
CA VAL A 126 -7.20 -11.06 0.02
C VAL A 126 -7.97 -10.59 -1.20
N THR A 127 -9.25 -10.93 -1.27
CA THR A 127 -10.12 -10.47 -2.34
C THR A 127 -10.97 -9.32 -1.84
N LEU A 128 -10.87 -8.18 -2.51
CA LEU A 128 -11.69 -7.01 -2.24
C LEU A 128 -12.73 -6.87 -3.33
N ASN A 129 -13.98 -6.66 -2.93
CA ASN A 129 -15.10 -6.57 -3.87
C ASN A 129 -15.07 -5.27 -4.65
N LYS A 130 -15.65 -5.31 -5.84
CA LYS A 130 -15.98 -4.13 -6.63
C LYS A 130 -16.62 -3.07 -5.74
N GLY A 131 -16.18 -1.84 -5.86
CA GLY A 131 -16.68 -0.72 -5.07
C GLY A 131 -15.91 -0.45 -3.79
N SER A 132 -15.00 -1.33 -3.41
CA SER A 132 -14.15 -1.08 -2.24
C SER A 132 -13.26 0.13 -2.45
N VAL A 133 -13.10 0.93 -1.41
CA VAL A 133 -12.25 2.13 -1.42
C VAL A 133 -11.05 1.88 -0.51
N ILE A 134 -9.87 2.04 -1.06
CA ILE A 134 -8.61 1.81 -0.36
C ILE A 134 -7.62 2.90 -0.75
N ARG A 135 -6.47 2.96 -0.06
CA ARG A 135 -5.41 3.89 -0.40
C ARG A 135 -4.18 3.14 -0.91
N ALA A 136 -3.47 3.77 -1.86
CA ALA A 136 -2.23 3.25 -2.42
C ALA A 136 -1.13 4.27 -2.24
N GLY A 137 0.05 3.83 -1.82
CA GLY A 137 1.20 4.71 -1.67
C GLY A 137 2.50 3.93 -1.46
N GLU A 138 3.59 4.65 -1.48
CA GLU A 138 4.91 4.07 -1.33
C GLU A 138 5.28 3.91 0.15
N VAL A 139 5.83 2.76 0.48
CA VAL A 139 6.22 2.40 1.85
C VAL A 139 7.39 3.24 2.33
N ASN A 140 7.25 3.81 3.52
CA ASN A 140 8.30 4.57 4.18
C ASN A 140 9.40 3.64 4.71
N PRO A 141 10.68 4.07 4.71
CA PRO A 141 11.72 3.34 5.44
C PRO A 141 11.39 3.27 6.92
N LEU A 142 11.24 2.07 7.44
CA LEU A 142 10.91 1.82 8.86
C LEU A 142 11.62 0.54 9.33
N PHE A 143 11.80 0.41 10.62
CA PHE A 143 12.35 -0.80 11.24
C PHE A 143 13.67 -1.25 10.63
N GLY A 144 14.51 -0.30 10.22
CA GLY A 144 15.80 -0.61 9.59
C GLY A 144 15.71 -1.05 8.13
N SER A 145 14.53 -1.08 7.55
CA SER A 145 14.32 -1.47 6.16
C SER A 145 14.17 -0.27 5.25
N LYS A 146 14.51 -0.44 3.97
CA LYS A 146 14.49 0.65 2.99
C LYS A 146 13.11 1.08 2.56
N GLY A 147 12.14 0.19 2.61
CA GLY A 147 10.81 0.48 2.08
C GLY A 147 10.84 0.56 0.56
N GLY A 148 9.97 1.40 0.00
CA GLY A 148 9.92 1.65 -1.44
C GLY A 148 8.93 0.80 -2.21
N GLY A 149 8.39 -0.24 -1.60
CA GLY A 149 7.31 -1.01 -2.22
C GLY A 149 6.02 -0.21 -2.24
N PHE A 150 5.04 -0.69 -2.98
CA PHE A 150 3.73 -0.03 -3.05
C PHE A 150 2.73 -0.85 -2.26
N GLN A 151 2.21 -0.23 -1.21
CA GLN A 151 1.25 -0.90 -0.33
C GLN A 151 -0.13 -0.29 -0.49
N PHE A 152 -1.11 -1.08 -0.12
CA PHE A 152 -2.51 -0.67 -0.14
C PHE A 152 -3.05 -0.83 1.26
N ASP A 153 -3.72 0.21 1.78
CA ASP A 153 -4.31 0.14 3.09
C ASP A 153 -5.83 0.27 3.00
N MET A 154 -6.50 -0.48 3.83
CA MET A 154 -7.97 -0.57 3.84
C MET A 154 -8.61 0.46 4.75
N MET A 155 -7.83 1.45 5.24
CA MET A 155 -8.35 2.54 6.08
C MET A 155 -9.12 2.03 7.30
N GLN A 156 -8.63 0.95 7.91
CA GLN A 156 -9.25 0.28 9.05
C GLN A 156 -10.65 -0.28 8.79
N GLN A 157 -11.05 -0.39 7.55
CA GLN A 157 -12.31 -1.04 7.19
C GLN A 157 -12.16 -2.56 7.35
N ARG A 158 -13.21 -3.20 7.83
CA ARG A 158 -13.27 -4.66 7.93
C ARG A 158 -13.94 -5.20 6.67
N ILE A 159 -13.17 -5.23 5.59
CA ILE A 159 -13.63 -5.67 4.27
C ILE A 159 -12.70 -6.75 3.76
N GLY A 160 -13.16 -7.49 2.75
CA GLY A 160 -12.37 -8.48 2.05
C GLY A 160 -12.62 -9.89 2.50
N GLU A 161 -12.28 -10.81 1.61
CA GLU A 161 -12.26 -12.23 1.88
C GLU A 161 -10.82 -12.68 2.00
N PHE A 162 -10.46 -13.25 3.14
CA PHE A 162 -9.09 -13.64 3.46
C PHE A 162 -8.96 -15.15 3.38
N LYS A 163 -8.00 -15.62 2.61
CA LYS A 163 -7.73 -17.05 2.44
C LYS A 163 -6.26 -17.34 2.70
N GLU A 164 -5.98 -18.21 3.65
CA GLU A 164 -4.61 -18.66 3.90
C GLU A 164 -4.11 -19.47 2.70
N ILE A 165 -2.92 -19.13 2.20
CA ILE A 165 -2.28 -19.88 1.12
C ILE A 165 -1.26 -20.87 1.70
N GLY A 166 -0.37 -20.38 2.58
CA GLY A 166 0.65 -21.22 3.19
C GLY A 166 1.92 -20.45 3.51
N LYS A 167 3.03 -21.15 3.47
CA LYS A 167 4.34 -20.54 3.76
C LYS A 167 4.84 -19.73 2.57
N ILE A 168 5.36 -18.55 2.85
CA ILE A 168 5.85 -17.66 1.79
C ILE A 168 7.00 -18.30 0.98
N ILE A 169 7.86 -19.08 1.62
CA ILE A 169 8.98 -19.73 0.92
C ILE A 169 8.53 -20.79 -0.09
N GLU A 170 7.31 -21.30 0.05
CA GLU A 170 6.73 -22.30 -0.84
C GLU A 170 5.84 -21.68 -1.91
N TRP A 171 5.59 -20.38 -1.81
CA TRP A 171 4.69 -19.69 -2.72
C TRP A 171 5.37 -19.41 -4.06
N SER A 172 4.73 -19.82 -5.16
CA SER A 172 5.27 -19.69 -6.51
C SER A 172 4.79 -18.46 -7.26
N GLY A 173 3.92 -17.66 -6.65
CA GLY A 173 3.39 -16.47 -7.28
C GLY A 173 2.15 -16.70 -8.14
N LYS A 174 1.55 -17.86 -8.03
CA LYS A 174 0.35 -18.19 -8.79
C LYS A 174 -0.93 -17.98 -8.01
#